data_7fc45813a2a1c7a001750c479801e6af
#
_entry.id   7fc45813a2a1c7a001750c479801e6af
#
_cell.length_a   1.000
_cell.length_b   1.000
_cell.length_c   1.000
_cell.angle_alpha   90.00
_cell.angle_beta   90.00
_cell.angle_gamma   90.00
#
_symmetry.space_group_name_H-M   'P 1'
#
loop_
_entity.id
_entity.type
_entity.pdbx_description
1 polymer ?
#
loop_
_entity_poly.entity_id
_entity_poly.type
_entity_poly.pdbx_seq_one_letter_code
_entity_poly.pdbx_strand_id
1 'polypeptide(L)'
;MQPIHSIQVLRALAAFMVAVHHVQPDAAILAPQAGLPFARNDVLPWMAGVDIFFVVSGFIMVHASQDLFGAPGAALVFLKRRLARIVPLYWAMTSLFLLVGLAVPVVLGQGLVQAVYSLGWTLNYEMLFYVLFAAGLLLPARSTLPMVALVLAVLVGAEGPQGPLALPFGFWGQPIVLEFAAGMGIAVLRRKGFRLHGAWRIAVAAAGAAVLFAAAHGQETGGAWNVVLWRGGAAVLLVAAAACG
;
A
#
# COMPACT_ATOMS: atom_id res chain seq x y z
N MET A 1 -8.39 -16.61 -13.68
CA MET A 1 -8.77 -15.17 -13.71
C MET A 1 -7.91 -14.41 -14.69
N GLN A 2 -8.51 -13.60 -15.55
CA GLN A 2 -7.75 -12.74 -16.45
C GLN A 2 -7.19 -11.53 -15.67
N PRO A 3 -5.94 -11.15 -15.91
CA PRO A 3 -5.33 -9.98 -15.28
C PRO A 3 -6.00 -8.70 -15.78
N ILE A 4 -6.25 -7.76 -14.87
CA ILE A 4 -6.75 -6.43 -15.21
C ILE A 4 -5.53 -5.58 -15.56
N HIS A 5 -5.26 -5.37 -16.85
CA HIS A 5 -4.05 -4.67 -17.32
C HIS A 5 -3.88 -3.27 -16.72
N SER A 6 -4.97 -2.50 -16.61
CA SER A 6 -4.95 -1.16 -15.98
C SER A 6 -4.47 -1.19 -14.52
N ILE A 7 -4.82 -2.21 -13.76
CA ILE A 7 -4.31 -2.40 -12.39
C ILE A 7 -2.81 -2.74 -12.40
N GLN A 8 -2.33 -3.51 -13.37
CA GLN A 8 -0.90 -3.81 -13.45
C GLN A 8 -0.07 -2.57 -13.82
N VAL A 9 -0.57 -1.74 -14.75
CA VAL A 9 0.05 -0.45 -15.08
C VAL A 9 0.09 0.45 -13.84
N LEU A 10 -1.03 0.58 -13.11
CA LEU A 10 -1.08 1.40 -11.91
C LEU A 10 -0.11 0.90 -10.83
N ARG A 11 0.05 -0.41 -10.67
CA ARG A 11 1.05 -0.99 -9.77
C ARG A 11 2.48 -0.68 -10.18
N ALA A 12 2.78 -0.71 -11.49
CA ALA A 12 4.10 -0.35 -11.99
C ALA A 12 4.41 1.13 -11.72
N LEU A 13 3.45 2.02 -11.94
CA LEU A 13 3.57 3.44 -11.59
C LEU A 13 3.77 3.66 -10.09
N ALA A 14 2.99 2.96 -9.25
CA ALA A 14 3.15 3.02 -7.80
C ALA A 14 4.53 2.53 -7.35
N ALA A 15 5.04 1.44 -7.94
CA ALA A 15 6.41 0.96 -7.66
C ALA A 15 7.47 1.99 -8.05
N PHE A 16 7.32 2.62 -9.20
CA PHE A 16 8.20 3.70 -9.65
C PHE A 16 8.18 4.89 -8.68
N MET A 17 6.98 5.31 -8.25
CA MET A 17 6.84 6.39 -7.25
C MET A 17 7.59 6.06 -5.96
N VAL A 18 7.40 4.86 -5.42
CA VAL A 18 8.10 4.41 -4.20
C VAL A 18 9.62 4.37 -4.42
N ALA A 19 10.08 3.90 -5.58
CA ALA A 19 11.50 3.89 -5.91
C ALA A 19 12.08 5.32 -5.93
N VAL A 20 11.41 6.27 -6.58
CA VAL A 20 11.82 7.68 -6.59
C VAL A 20 11.87 8.24 -5.17
N HIS A 21 10.85 7.94 -4.33
CA HIS A 21 10.83 8.37 -2.93
C HIS A 21 12.08 7.94 -2.17
N HIS A 22 12.51 6.69 -2.34
CA HIS A 22 13.66 6.14 -1.61
C HIS A 22 15.02 6.57 -2.18
N VAL A 23 15.13 6.77 -3.50
CA VAL A 23 16.39 7.18 -4.14
C VAL A 23 16.74 8.65 -3.88
N GLN A 24 15.76 9.54 -3.78
CA GLN A 24 16.01 10.98 -3.64
C GLN A 24 16.79 11.37 -2.37
N PRO A 25 16.53 10.84 -1.17
CA PRO A 25 17.31 11.13 0.02
C PRO A 25 18.78 10.72 -0.13
N ASP A 26 19.02 9.53 -0.68
CA ASP A 26 20.37 9.02 -0.89
C ASP A 26 21.13 9.85 -1.95
N ALA A 27 20.44 10.20 -3.05
CA ALA A 27 20.99 11.08 -4.08
C ALA A 27 21.33 12.48 -3.52
N ALA A 28 20.51 13.02 -2.63
CA ALA A 28 20.76 14.31 -1.99
C ALA A 28 22.01 14.31 -1.10
N ILE A 29 22.38 13.16 -0.53
CA ILE A 29 23.59 12.98 0.27
C ILE A 29 24.82 12.76 -0.62
N LEU A 30 24.70 11.91 -1.65
CA LEU A 30 25.83 11.43 -2.44
C LEU A 30 26.24 12.39 -3.57
N ALA A 31 25.28 13.06 -4.21
CA ALA A 31 25.59 13.92 -5.36
C ALA A 31 26.54 15.10 -5.02
N PRO A 32 26.36 15.83 -3.90
CA PRO A 32 27.32 16.88 -3.51
C PRO A 32 28.72 16.33 -3.26
N GLN A 33 28.85 15.11 -2.71
CA GLN A 33 30.14 14.47 -2.48
C GLN A 33 30.86 14.12 -3.80
N ALA A 34 30.07 13.87 -4.85
CA ALA A 34 30.60 13.64 -6.20
C ALA A 34 30.75 14.93 -7.03
N GLY A 35 30.52 16.11 -6.45
CA GLY A 35 30.56 17.39 -7.17
C GLY A 35 29.42 17.59 -8.16
N LEU A 36 28.33 16.82 -8.04
CA LEU A 36 27.17 16.89 -8.92
C LEU A 36 26.05 17.74 -8.31
N PRO A 37 25.37 18.60 -9.09
CA PRO A 37 24.19 19.30 -8.63
C PRO A 37 23.03 18.31 -8.50
N PHE A 38 22.30 18.36 -7.38
CA PHE A 38 21.08 17.58 -7.17
C PHE A 38 20.02 18.43 -6.46
N ALA A 39 18.81 18.47 -7.02
CA ALA A 39 17.65 19.04 -6.38
C ALA A 39 16.56 17.96 -6.24
N ARG A 40 15.95 17.87 -5.07
CA ARG A 40 14.79 16.99 -4.87
C ARG A 40 13.66 17.39 -5.77
N ASN A 41 12.99 16.38 -6.30
CA ASN A 41 11.77 16.57 -7.09
C ASN A 41 10.56 16.28 -6.20
N ASP A 42 9.84 17.33 -5.83
CA ASP A 42 8.65 17.25 -4.99
C ASP A 42 7.36 17.59 -5.80
N VAL A 43 7.39 17.39 -7.13
CA VAL A 43 6.23 17.61 -8.02
C VAL A 43 5.06 16.69 -7.67
N LEU A 44 5.35 15.48 -7.17
CA LEU A 44 4.36 14.53 -6.69
C LEU A 44 4.71 14.09 -5.26
N PRO A 45 3.72 13.72 -4.44
CA PRO A 45 3.96 13.07 -3.15
C PRO A 45 4.35 11.61 -3.42
N TRP A 46 5.63 11.38 -3.74
CA TRP A 46 6.15 10.08 -4.20
C TRP A 46 5.79 8.92 -3.27
N MET A 47 5.62 9.19 -1.98
CA MET A 47 5.16 8.22 -0.99
C MET A 47 3.73 7.70 -1.27
N ALA A 48 2.91 8.44 -2.02
CA ALA A 48 1.55 8.00 -2.38
C ALA A 48 1.51 6.72 -3.24
N GLY A 49 2.65 6.29 -3.77
CA GLY A 49 2.79 4.95 -4.33
C GLY A 49 2.42 3.84 -3.34
N VAL A 50 2.69 4.03 -2.04
CA VAL A 50 2.32 3.09 -0.97
C VAL A 50 0.80 3.05 -0.80
N ASP A 51 0.15 4.23 -0.77
CA ASP A 51 -1.31 4.36 -0.65
C ASP A 51 -2.01 3.64 -1.82
N ILE A 52 -1.50 3.82 -3.05
CA ILE A 52 -1.99 3.09 -4.23
C ILE A 52 -1.83 1.57 -4.06
N PHE A 53 -0.70 1.10 -3.53
CA PHE A 53 -0.49 -0.32 -3.28
C PHE A 53 -1.47 -0.89 -2.27
N PHE A 54 -1.80 -0.17 -1.20
CA PHE A 54 -2.72 -0.63 -0.18
C PHE A 54 -4.14 -0.77 -0.73
N VAL A 55 -4.62 0.24 -1.46
CA VAL A 55 -5.93 0.15 -2.13
C VAL A 55 -5.95 -0.99 -3.16
N VAL A 56 -4.90 -1.12 -3.98
CA VAL A 56 -4.78 -2.22 -4.95
C VAL A 56 -4.74 -3.58 -4.26
N SER A 57 -4.03 -3.71 -3.13
CA SER A 57 -3.98 -4.96 -2.35
C SER A 57 -5.37 -5.36 -1.87
N GLY A 58 -6.12 -4.44 -1.27
CA GLY A 58 -7.50 -4.69 -0.86
C GLY A 58 -8.39 -5.14 -2.02
N PHE A 59 -8.30 -4.46 -3.17
CA PHE A 59 -9.03 -4.84 -4.38
C PHE A 59 -8.67 -6.24 -4.87
N ILE A 60 -7.37 -6.54 -5.01
CA ILE A 60 -6.90 -7.82 -5.56
C ILE A 60 -7.24 -8.98 -4.62
N MET A 61 -7.19 -8.78 -3.28
CA MET A 61 -7.55 -9.84 -2.34
C MET A 61 -8.97 -10.34 -2.59
N VAL A 62 -9.94 -9.45 -2.68
CA VAL A 62 -11.34 -9.80 -2.95
C VAL A 62 -11.49 -10.36 -4.37
N HIS A 63 -10.86 -9.71 -5.36
CA HIS A 63 -10.98 -10.11 -6.76
C HIS A 63 -10.40 -11.51 -7.01
N ALA A 64 -9.23 -11.82 -6.44
CA ALA A 64 -8.52 -13.09 -6.64
C ALA A 64 -8.99 -14.24 -5.74
N SER A 65 -9.80 -13.96 -4.72
CA SER A 65 -10.25 -14.97 -3.75
C SER A 65 -11.73 -15.31 -3.86
N GLN A 66 -12.38 -15.00 -5.01
CA GLN A 66 -13.83 -15.19 -5.16
C GLN A 66 -14.28 -16.62 -4.88
N ASP A 67 -13.50 -17.60 -5.33
CA ASP A 67 -13.79 -19.04 -5.19
C ASP A 67 -13.37 -19.62 -3.81
N LEU A 68 -12.73 -18.80 -2.97
CA LEU A 68 -12.22 -19.23 -1.67
C LEU A 68 -13.18 -18.93 -0.51
N PHE A 69 -14.12 -18.00 -0.68
CA PHE A 69 -15.02 -17.63 0.41
C PHE A 69 -15.89 -18.79 0.89
N GLY A 70 -15.72 -19.17 2.17
CA GLY A 70 -16.43 -20.27 2.80
C GLY A 70 -16.00 -21.66 2.35
N ALA A 71 -14.96 -21.78 1.53
CA ALA A 71 -14.44 -23.07 1.08
C ALA A 71 -13.56 -23.74 2.15
N PRO A 72 -13.61 -25.05 2.31
CA PRO A 72 -12.74 -25.78 3.22
C PRO A 72 -11.25 -25.53 2.92
N GLY A 73 -10.45 -25.20 3.93
CA GLY A 73 -9.02 -24.95 3.76
C GLY A 73 -8.65 -23.64 3.05
N ALA A 74 -9.61 -22.80 2.71
CA ALA A 74 -9.42 -21.55 1.97
C ALA A 74 -8.38 -20.62 2.60
N ALA A 75 -8.41 -20.45 3.90
CA ALA A 75 -7.46 -19.62 4.65
C ALA A 75 -6.01 -20.09 4.43
N LEU A 76 -5.76 -21.39 4.52
CA LEU A 76 -4.42 -21.95 4.36
C LEU A 76 -3.95 -21.84 2.89
N VAL A 77 -4.82 -22.13 1.93
CA VAL A 77 -4.53 -21.97 0.50
C VAL A 77 -4.19 -20.52 0.17
N PHE A 78 -4.97 -19.58 0.69
CA PHE A 78 -4.72 -18.15 0.53
C PHE A 78 -3.36 -17.75 1.10
N LEU A 79 -3.11 -18.06 2.39
CA LEU A 79 -1.85 -17.71 3.07
C LEU A 79 -0.64 -18.31 2.35
N LYS A 80 -0.67 -19.60 1.99
CA LYS A 80 0.42 -20.23 1.24
C LYS A 80 0.73 -19.49 -0.05
N ARG A 81 -0.29 -19.14 -0.85
CA ARG A 81 -0.11 -18.40 -2.12
C ARG A 81 0.50 -17.00 -1.89
N ARG A 82 0.13 -16.32 -0.81
CA ARG A 82 0.65 -14.98 -0.49
C ARG A 82 2.07 -15.04 0.06
N LEU A 83 2.33 -15.91 1.02
CA LEU A 83 3.65 -16.09 1.59
C LEU A 83 4.67 -16.56 0.54
N ALA A 84 4.31 -17.54 -0.29
CA ALA A 84 5.18 -17.99 -1.37
C ALA A 84 5.55 -16.89 -2.38
N ARG A 85 4.71 -15.86 -2.52
CA ARG A 85 4.98 -14.73 -3.39
C ARG A 85 5.87 -13.66 -2.75
N ILE A 86 5.73 -13.42 -1.45
CA ILE A 86 6.37 -12.29 -0.78
C ILE A 86 7.63 -12.71 -0.07
N VAL A 87 7.58 -13.82 0.68
CA VAL A 87 8.68 -14.22 1.57
C VAL A 87 10.00 -14.45 0.81
N PRO A 88 10.05 -15.17 -0.33
CA PRO A 88 11.32 -15.40 -1.02
C PRO A 88 11.96 -14.09 -1.50
N LEU A 89 11.18 -13.17 -2.07
CA LEU A 89 11.69 -11.89 -2.55
C LEU A 89 12.13 -11.01 -1.37
N TYR A 90 11.35 -10.97 -0.29
CA TYR A 90 11.69 -10.21 0.92
C TYR A 90 13.01 -10.70 1.52
N TRP A 91 13.17 -12.02 1.69
CA TRP A 91 14.40 -12.60 2.22
C TRP A 91 15.60 -12.36 1.29
N ALA A 92 15.42 -12.49 -0.04
CA ALA A 92 16.46 -12.22 -1.01
C ALA A 92 16.93 -10.75 -0.92
N MET A 93 15.99 -9.80 -0.89
CA MET A 93 16.31 -8.37 -0.78
C MET A 93 16.93 -8.03 0.58
N THR A 94 16.41 -8.57 1.67
CA THR A 94 16.97 -8.37 3.02
C THR A 94 18.39 -8.93 3.10
N SER A 95 18.63 -10.13 2.55
CA SER A 95 19.97 -10.71 2.50
C SER A 95 20.92 -9.88 1.66
N LEU A 96 20.47 -9.38 0.50
CA LEU A 96 21.25 -8.49 -0.34
C LEU A 96 21.62 -7.20 0.40
N PHE A 97 20.64 -6.58 1.08
CA PHE A 97 20.88 -5.38 1.89
C PHE A 97 21.88 -5.63 3.02
N LEU A 98 21.74 -6.77 3.71
CA LEU A 98 22.69 -7.15 4.78
C LEU A 98 24.10 -7.38 4.21
N LEU A 99 24.22 -8.06 3.07
CA LEU A 99 25.51 -8.30 2.42
C LEU A 99 26.17 -7.01 1.97
N VAL A 100 25.44 -6.14 1.28
CA VAL A 100 25.92 -4.82 0.85
C VAL A 100 26.29 -3.98 2.06
N GLY A 101 25.47 -4.03 3.06
CA GLY A 101 25.67 -3.26 4.24
C GLY A 101 26.77 -3.77 5.18
N LEU A 102 27.11 -5.04 5.18
CA LEU A 102 28.33 -5.54 5.82
C LEU A 102 29.59 -5.13 5.03
N ALA A 103 29.47 -5.01 3.69
CA ALA A 103 30.57 -4.58 2.84
C ALA A 103 30.79 -3.05 2.86
N VAL A 104 29.73 -2.25 2.90
CA VAL A 104 29.76 -0.79 2.77
C VAL A 104 30.17 -0.03 4.04
N PRO A 105 29.88 -0.43 5.30
CA PRO A 105 30.35 0.28 6.50
C PRO A 105 31.87 0.25 6.65
N VAL A 106 32.51 -0.78 6.09
CA VAL A 106 33.97 -0.79 5.99
C VAL A 106 34.46 0.36 5.09
N VAL A 107 33.61 0.87 4.18
CA VAL A 107 33.94 1.89 3.19
C VAL A 107 33.39 3.28 3.54
N LEU A 108 32.19 3.39 4.18
CA LEU A 108 31.49 4.68 4.33
C LEU A 108 31.05 5.06 5.75
N GLY A 109 31.29 4.24 6.78
CA GLY A 109 31.08 4.62 8.20
C GLY A 109 29.65 4.91 8.64
N GLN A 110 28.63 4.53 7.88
CA GLN A 110 27.22 4.82 8.19
C GLN A 110 26.41 3.57 8.57
N GLY A 111 25.56 3.70 9.61
CA GLY A 111 24.83 2.58 10.21
C GLY A 111 23.69 2.02 9.34
N LEU A 112 23.74 0.71 9.16
CA LEU A 112 22.85 -0.12 8.36
C LEU A 112 21.41 -0.29 8.85
N VAL A 113 21.19 -0.06 10.13
CA VAL A 113 19.94 -0.47 10.79
C VAL A 113 18.72 0.26 10.23
N GLN A 114 18.92 1.47 9.73
CA GLN A 114 17.82 2.31 9.25
C GLN A 114 17.26 1.87 7.89
N ALA A 115 18.10 1.32 6.99
CA ALA A 115 17.69 0.93 5.65
C ALA A 115 16.78 -0.32 5.64
N VAL A 116 17.08 -1.32 6.45
CA VAL A 116 16.29 -2.57 6.54
C VAL A 116 14.93 -2.30 7.17
N TYR A 117 14.86 -1.45 8.19
CA TYR A 117 13.61 -1.10 8.87
C TYR A 117 12.70 -0.22 7.99
N SER A 118 13.25 0.73 7.25
CA SER A 118 12.46 1.67 6.42
C SER A 118 11.78 1.01 5.22
N LEU A 119 12.28 -0.12 4.70
CA LEU A 119 11.67 -0.85 3.58
C LEU A 119 10.63 -1.88 4.02
N GLY A 120 10.67 -2.32 5.28
CA GLY A 120 9.83 -3.41 5.79
C GLY A 120 8.52 -2.97 6.44
N TRP A 121 8.31 -1.69 6.71
CA TRP A 121 7.16 -1.22 7.47
C TRP A 121 5.82 -1.48 6.76
N THR A 122 5.76 -1.31 5.43
CA THR A 122 4.55 -1.57 4.64
C THR A 122 4.16 -3.04 4.62
N LEU A 123 5.16 -3.94 4.67
CA LEU A 123 4.94 -5.37 4.71
C LEU A 123 4.25 -5.81 6.02
N ASN A 124 4.50 -5.14 7.14
CA ASN A 124 3.80 -5.42 8.39
C ASN A 124 2.28 -5.19 8.27
N TYR A 125 1.87 -4.09 7.64
CA TYR A 125 0.45 -3.82 7.39
C TYR A 125 -0.14 -4.84 6.42
N GLU A 126 0.61 -5.22 5.39
CA GLU A 126 0.16 -6.20 4.42
C GLU A 126 0.00 -7.59 5.06
N MET A 127 0.89 -7.99 5.96
CA MET A 127 0.77 -9.24 6.74
C MET A 127 -0.42 -9.22 7.68
N LEU A 128 -0.65 -8.13 8.41
CA LEU A 128 -1.86 -7.97 9.22
C LEU A 128 -3.11 -8.18 8.36
N PHE A 129 -3.19 -7.50 7.22
CA PHE A 129 -4.33 -7.62 6.32
C PHE A 129 -4.50 -9.05 5.79
N TYR A 130 -3.41 -9.76 5.45
CA TYR A 130 -3.48 -11.15 5.02
C TYR A 130 -4.02 -12.09 6.10
N VAL A 131 -3.60 -11.89 7.34
CA VAL A 131 -4.10 -12.69 8.48
C VAL A 131 -5.59 -12.44 8.71
N LEU A 132 -6.00 -11.18 8.76
CA LEU A 132 -7.40 -10.81 8.92
C LEU A 132 -8.28 -11.31 7.76
N PHE A 133 -7.80 -11.16 6.53
CA PHE A 133 -8.52 -11.63 5.36
C PHE A 133 -8.61 -13.15 5.30
N ALA A 134 -7.52 -13.86 5.65
CA ALA A 134 -7.50 -15.32 5.73
C ALA A 134 -8.49 -15.85 6.78
N ALA A 135 -8.52 -15.24 7.97
CA ALA A 135 -9.50 -15.55 8.99
C ALA A 135 -10.94 -15.32 8.48
N GLY A 136 -11.13 -14.21 7.76
CA GLY A 136 -12.41 -13.92 7.13
C GLY A 136 -12.85 -14.93 6.08
N LEU A 137 -11.94 -15.55 5.34
CA LEU A 137 -12.26 -16.56 4.32
C LEU A 137 -12.94 -17.82 4.90
N LEU A 138 -12.91 -18.01 6.21
CA LEU A 138 -13.70 -19.05 6.89
C LEU A 138 -15.20 -18.75 6.84
N LEU A 139 -15.57 -17.53 6.52
CA LEU A 139 -16.94 -17.04 6.43
C LEU A 139 -17.33 -16.80 4.95
N PRO A 140 -18.64 -16.77 4.64
CA PRO A 140 -19.08 -16.37 3.32
C PRO A 140 -18.74 -14.90 3.03
N ALA A 141 -18.52 -14.56 1.76
CA ALA A 141 -18.09 -13.22 1.33
C ALA A 141 -18.92 -12.07 1.91
N ARG A 142 -20.23 -12.28 2.09
CA ARG A 142 -21.16 -11.27 2.69
C ARG A 142 -20.78 -10.89 4.12
N SER A 143 -20.14 -11.79 4.87
CA SER A 143 -19.73 -11.58 6.26
C SER A 143 -18.25 -11.23 6.37
N THR A 144 -17.39 -11.81 5.53
CA THR A 144 -15.93 -11.59 5.52
C THR A 144 -15.59 -10.11 5.33
N LEU A 145 -16.15 -9.50 4.28
CA LEU A 145 -15.73 -8.15 3.89
C LEU A 145 -16.12 -7.09 4.94
N PRO A 146 -17.36 -7.07 5.46
CA PRO A 146 -17.69 -6.13 6.54
C PRO A 146 -16.94 -6.45 7.84
N MET A 147 -16.67 -7.72 8.15
CA MET A 147 -15.89 -8.09 9.33
C MET A 147 -14.46 -7.53 9.24
N VAL A 148 -13.76 -7.76 8.14
CA VAL A 148 -12.40 -7.23 7.96
C VAL A 148 -12.39 -5.70 8.03
N ALA A 149 -13.33 -5.03 7.34
CA ALA A 149 -13.44 -3.58 7.39
C ALA A 149 -13.73 -3.06 8.80
N LEU A 150 -14.60 -3.75 9.56
CA LEU A 150 -14.91 -3.40 10.94
C LEU A 150 -13.69 -3.56 11.85
N VAL A 151 -12.94 -4.66 11.74
CA VAL A 151 -11.74 -4.88 12.55
C VAL A 151 -10.70 -3.79 12.28
N LEU A 152 -10.47 -3.43 11.01
CA LEU A 152 -9.56 -2.34 10.66
C LEU A 152 -10.05 -0.99 11.21
N ALA A 153 -11.35 -0.71 11.12
CA ALA A 153 -11.94 0.51 11.68
C ALA A 153 -11.84 0.57 13.21
N VAL A 154 -12.04 -0.56 13.90
CA VAL A 154 -11.90 -0.65 15.36
C VAL A 154 -10.45 -0.45 15.77
N LEU A 155 -9.47 -1.02 15.06
CA LEU A 155 -8.04 -0.79 15.33
C LEU A 155 -7.69 0.70 15.24
N VAL A 156 -8.15 1.37 14.18
CA VAL A 156 -7.92 2.81 14.00
C VAL A 156 -8.63 3.64 15.06
N GLY A 157 -9.88 3.30 15.39
CA GLY A 157 -10.65 4.01 16.42
C GLY A 157 -10.09 3.84 17.83
N ALA A 158 -9.51 2.66 18.11
CA ALA A 158 -8.90 2.37 19.42
C ALA A 158 -7.56 3.08 19.62
N GLU A 159 -6.81 3.35 18.53
CA GLU A 159 -5.54 4.09 18.60
C GLU A 159 -5.75 5.53 19.04
N GLY A 160 -6.81 6.21 18.56
CA GLY A 160 -7.13 7.59 18.90
C GLY A 160 -5.99 8.60 18.65
N PRO A 161 -6.20 9.89 18.95
CA PRO A 161 -5.17 10.93 18.73
C PRO A 161 -3.96 10.82 19.67
N GLN A 162 -4.09 10.13 20.78
CA GLN A 162 -3.05 10.02 21.82
C GLN A 162 -2.56 8.58 22.05
N GLY A 163 -2.95 7.66 21.19
CA GLY A 163 -2.43 6.31 21.07
C GLY A 163 -2.19 5.53 22.35
N PRO A 164 -3.24 5.06 23.07
CA PRO A 164 -3.03 4.30 24.30
C PRO A 164 -2.52 2.88 24.04
N LEU A 165 -2.53 2.44 22.77
CA LEU A 165 -2.16 1.07 22.46
C LEU A 165 -0.65 0.92 22.34
N ALA A 166 -0.09 0.02 23.18
CA ALA A 166 1.31 -0.39 23.06
C ALA A 166 1.55 -1.15 21.73
N LEU A 167 2.82 -1.17 21.26
CA LEU A 167 3.21 -2.00 20.12
C LEU A 167 2.79 -3.47 20.34
N PRO A 168 2.29 -4.18 19.29
CA PRO A 168 2.24 -3.73 17.89
C PRO A 168 0.93 -3.02 17.49
N PHE A 169 -0.06 -2.91 18.36
CA PHE A 169 -1.40 -2.42 18.03
C PHE A 169 -1.41 -0.94 17.68
N GLY A 170 -0.62 -0.11 18.34
CA GLY A 170 -0.46 1.30 18.01
C GLY A 170 0.07 1.52 16.59
N PHE A 171 0.99 0.66 16.15
CA PHE A 171 1.46 0.67 14.76
C PHE A 171 0.35 0.27 13.78
N TRP A 172 -0.41 -0.78 14.07
CA TRP A 172 -1.48 -1.27 13.19
C TRP A 172 -2.75 -0.42 13.22
N GLY A 173 -2.92 0.45 14.22
CA GLY A 173 -4.04 1.38 14.36
C GLY A 173 -3.94 2.64 13.49
N GLN A 174 -2.89 2.78 12.67
CA GLN A 174 -2.76 3.95 11.80
C GLN A 174 -3.83 3.99 10.71
N PRO A 175 -4.40 5.17 10.40
CA PRO A 175 -5.50 5.32 9.43
C PRO A 175 -5.25 4.74 8.04
N ILE A 176 -3.99 4.60 7.63
CA ILE A 176 -3.58 4.04 6.33
C ILE A 176 -4.12 2.61 6.10
N VAL A 177 -4.39 1.83 7.14
CA VAL A 177 -4.97 0.48 6.99
C VAL A 177 -6.36 0.49 6.41
N LEU A 178 -7.10 1.61 6.50
CA LEU A 178 -8.43 1.76 5.90
C LEU A 178 -8.41 1.74 4.37
N GLU A 179 -7.26 1.99 3.77
CA GLU A 179 -7.08 1.91 2.32
C GLU A 179 -7.28 0.49 1.78
N PHE A 180 -6.90 -0.54 2.56
CA PHE A 180 -7.26 -1.93 2.23
C PHE A 180 -8.78 -2.12 2.19
N ALA A 181 -9.51 -1.55 3.16
CA ALA A 181 -10.97 -1.63 3.20
C ALA A 181 -11.60 -0.89 2.00
N ALA A 182 -11.07 0.27 1.62
CA ALA A 182 -11.50 1.01 0.43
C ALA A 182 -11.29 0.17 -0.85
N GLY A 183 -10.13 -0.47 -0.99
CA GLY A 183 -9.84 -1.39 -2.09
C GLY A 183 -10.81 -2.58 -2.16
N MET A 184 -11.13 -3.19 -1.02
CA MET A 184 -12.18 -4.22 -0.94
C MET A 184 -13.54 -3.69 -1.41
N GLY A 185 -13.89 -2.46 -1.03
CA GLY A 185 -15.13 -1.79 -1.46
C GLY A 185 -15.20 -1.64 -2.99
N ILE A 186 -14.12 -1.21 -3.64
CA ILE A 186 -14.04 -1.11 -5.11
C ILE A 186 -14.28 -2.49 -5.75
N ALA A 187 -13.69 -3.56 -5.20
CA ALA A 187 -13.91 -4.91 -5.72
C ALA A 187 -15.37 -5.36 -5.61
N VAL A 188 -16.05 -5.02 -4.51
CA VAL A 188 -17.49 -5.28 -4.32
C VAL A 188 -18.32 -4.51 -5.34
N LEU A 189 -18.05 -3.21 -5.53
CA LEU A 189 -18.76 -2.39 -6.51
C LEU A 189 -18.61 -2.97 -7.92
N ARG A 190 -17.37 -3.33 -8.31
CA ARG A 190 -17.12 -4.00 -9.59
C ARG A 190 -17.90 -5.31 -9.74
N ARG A 191 -17.96 -6.13 -8.69
CA ARG A 191 -18.75 -7.39 -8.70
C ARG A 191 -20.25 -7.16 -8.85
N LYS A 192 -20.78 -6.06 -8.30
CA LYS A 192 -22.17 -5.65 -8.47
C LYS A 192 -22.46 -5.07 -9.87
N GLY A 193 -21.49 -5.07 -10.77
CA GLY A 193 -21.65 -4.58 -12.12
C GLY A 193 -21.33 -3.09 -12.31
N PHE A 194 -20.89 -2.39 -11.26
CA PHE A 194 -20.49 -1.00 -11.41
C PHE A 194 -19.33 -0.87 -12.40
N ARG A 195 -19.50 -0.01 -13.41
CA ARG A 195 -18.51 0.29 -14.44
C ARG A 195 -18.44 1.80 -14.68
N LEU A 196 -17.23 2.27 -14.86
CA LEU A 196 -16.93 3.63 -15.30
C LEU A 196 -16.62 3.58 -16.80
N HIS A 197 -17.42 4.24 -17.62
CA HIS A 197 -17.26 4.24 -19.07
C HIS A 197 -16.87 5.62 -19.60
N GLY A 198 -16.10 5.64 -20.70
CA GLY A 198 -15.80 6.84 -21.46
C GLY A 198 -15.29 8.00 -20.60
N ALA A 199 -15.95 9.16 -20.72
CA ALA A 199 -15.57 10.40 -20.06
C ALA A 199 -15.55 10.31 -18.53
N TRP A 200 -16.46 9.55 -17.92
CA TRP A 200 -16.48 9.38 -16.46
C TRP A 200 -15.23 8.69 -15.91
N ARG A 201 -14.73 7.69 -16.62
CA ARG A 201 -13.46 7.03 -16.25
C ARG A 201 -12.30 8.00 -16.29
N ILE A 202 -12.22 8.81 -17.35
CA ILE A 202 -11.19 9.84 -17.51
C ILE A 202 -11.34 10.90 -16.42
N ALA A 203 -12.55 11.38 -16.17
CA ALA A 203 -12.81 12.37 -15.14
C ALA A 203 -12.39 11.91 -13.73
N VAL A 204 -12.71 10.67 -13.36
CA VAL A 204 -12.30 10.08 -12.06
C VAL A 204 -10.79 9.92 -11.97
N ALA A 205 -10.14 9.46 -13.04
CA ALA A 205 -8.67 9.36 -13.08
C ALA A 205 -8.01 10.73 -12.98
N ALA A 206 -8.52 11.74 -13.73
CA ALA A 206 -8.03 13.11 -13.68
C ALA A 206 -8.24 13.76 -12.30
N ALA A 207 -9.40 13.51 -11.66
CA ALA A 207 -9.66 13.96 -10.30
C ALA A 207 -8.66 13.34 -9.31
N GLY A 208 -8.39 12.03 -9.41
CA GLY A 208 -7.37 11.37 -8.59
C GLY A 208 -5.98 11.97 -8.78
N ALA A 209 -5.58 12.23 -10.03
CA ALA A 209 -4.30 12.88 -10.33
C ALA A 209 -4.24 14.32 -9.80
N ALA A 210 -5.32 15.09 -9.91
CA ALA A 210 -5.40 16.46 -9.40
C ALA A 210 -5.31 16.50 -7.86
N VAL A 211 -6.00 15.59 -7.17
CA VAL A 211 -5.90 15.47 -5.70
C VAL A 211 -4.48 15.08 -5.29
N LEU A 212 -3.84 14.16 -6.03
CA LEU A 212 -2.45 13.76 -5.77
C LEU A 212 -1.48 14.95 -5.95
N PHE A 213 -1.68 15.73 -6.99
CA PHE A 213 -0.88 16.95 -7.23
C PHE A 213 -1.09 18.00 -6.13
N ALA A 214 -2.34 18.21 -5.71
CA ALA A 214 -2.66 19.12 -4.61
C ALA A 214 -2.02 18.67 -3.28
N ALA A 215 -1.99 17.35 -3.01
CA ALA A 215 -1.32 16.78 -1.85
C ALA A 215 0.18 17.14 -1.82
N ALA A 216 0.87 17.08 -2.98
CA ALA A 216 2.29 17.46 -3.08
C ALA A 216 2.56 18.94 -2.72
N HIS A 217 1.57 19.83 -2.94
CA HIS A 217 1.73 21.28 -2.82
C HIS A 217 1.18 21.85 -1.49
N GLY A 218 1.18 21.07 -0.42
CA GLY A 218 0.96 21.59 0.93
C GLY A 218 -0.37 21.24 1.59
N GLN A 219 -1.16 20.36 0.99
CA GLN A 219 -2.42 19.93 1.60
C GLN A 219 -2.24 18.79 2.62
N GLU A 220 -1.02 18.27 2.79
CA GLU A 220 -0.69 17.17 3.73
C GLU A 220 -0.36 17.64 5.16
N THR A 221 -0.56 18.91 5.48
CA THR A 221 -0.33 19.42 6.83
C THR A 221 -1.49 19.05 7.75
N GLY A 222 -1.27 18.20 8.75
CA GLY A 222 -2.32 17.91 9.73
C GLY A 222 -2.44 16.46 10.20
N GLY A 223 -1.35 15.70 10.19
CA GLY A 223 -1.29 14.34 10.77
C GLY A 223 -1.81 13.23 9.86
N ALA A 224 -1.82 12.00 10.40
CA ALA A 224 -2.05 10.76 9.65
C ALA A 224 -3.41 10.73 8.91
N TRP A 225 -4.46 11.28 9.49
CA TRP A 225 -5.78 11.36 8.85
C TRP A 225 -5.78 12.26 7.61
N ASN A 226 -5.09 13.39 7.67
CA ASN A 226 -5.00 14.30 6.52
C ASN A 226 -4.26 13.63 5.36
N VAL A 227 -3.17 12.94 5.66
CA VAL A 227 -2.42 12.16 4.67
C VAL A 227 -3.29 11.13 3.97
N VAL A 228 -4.06 10.32 4.72
CA VAL A 228 -4.96 9.31 4.15
C VAL A 228 -6.10 9.94 3.36
N LEU A 229 -6.64 11.08 3.78
CA LEU A 229 -7.69 11.76 3.02
C LEU A 229 -7.20 12.24 1.66
N TRP A 230 -6.01 12.85 1.58
CA TRP A 230 -5.46 13.36 0.32
C TRP A 230 -4.83 12.27 -0.53
N ARG A 231 -3.81 11.57 -0.04
CA ARG A 231 -3.12 10.53 -0.81
C ARG A 231 -3.96 9.26 -0.96
N GLY A 232 -4.54 8.77 0.13
CA GLY A 232 -5.43 7.61 0.09
C GLY A 232 -6.69 7.88 -0.73
N GLY A 233 -7.28 9.07 -0.61
CA GLY A 233 -8.41 9.50 -1.46
C GLY A 233 -8.05 9.52 -2.95
N ALA A 234 -6.89 10.08 -3.31
CA ALA A 234 -6.36 10.02 -4.67
C ALA A 234 -6.16 8.57 -5.15
N ALA A 235 -5.57 7.72 -4.30
CA ALA A 235 -5.35 6.31 -4.61
C ALA A 235 -6.68 5.57 -4.86
N VAL A 236 -7.72 5.83 -4.06
CA VAL A 236 -9.06 5.26 -4.26
C VAL A 236 -9.64 5.65 -5.61
N LEU A 237 -9.55 6.92 -6.02
CA LEU A 237 -10.04 7.40 -7.31
C LEU A 237 -9.27 6.75 -8.47
N LEU A 238 -7.94 6.70 -8.40
CA LEU A 238 -7.10 6.10 -9.43
C LEU A 238 -7.37 4.59 -9.57
N VAL A 239 -7.47 3.87 -8.45
CA VAL A 239 -7.78 2.43 -8.45
C VAL A 239 -9.21 2.17 -8.93
N ALA A 240 -10.19 2.99 -8.56
CA ALA A 240 -11.56 2.87 -9.06
C ALA A 240 -11.63 3.06 -10.57
N ALA A 241 -10.95 4.08 -11.12
CA ALA A 241 -10.86 4.30 -12.56
C ALA A 241 -10.16 3.15 -13.29
N ALA A 242 -9.12 2.59 -12.70
CA ALA A 242 -8.39 1.45 -13.27
C ALA A 242 -9.17 0.13 -13.17
N ALA A 243 -9.86 -0.10 -12.06
CA ALA A 243 -10.55 -1.37 -11.79
C ALA A 243 -11.93 -1.44 -12.42
N CYS A 244 -12.67 -0.34 -12.47
CA CYS A 244 -14.06 -0.31 -12.93
C CYS A 244 -14.23 0.15 -14.38
N GLY A 245 -13.14 0.37 -15.09
CA GLY A 245 -13.15 0.67 -16.51
C GLY A 245 -13.20 -0.55 -17.42
#